data_0a411ba1c3ddba473765e12536eeadd7
#
_entry.id   0a411ba1c3ddba473765e12536eeadd7
#
_cell.length_a   1.000
_cell.length_b   1.000
_cell.length_c   1.000
_cell.angle_alpha   90.00
_cell.angle_beta   90.00
_cell.angle_gamma   90.00
#
_symmetry.space_group_name_H-M   'P 1'
#
loop_
_entity.id
_entity.type
_entity.pdbx_description
1 polymer ?
#
loop_
_entity_poly.entity_id
_entity_poly.type
_entity_poly.pdbx_seq_one_letter_code
_entity_poly.pdbx_strand_id
1 'polypeptide(L)'
;MTIRRTRLPLAAVCLAFGVLTATPAASWAKMTQTPGVGGIAPDQPGAALPISPTLQSAQEGRPVSPDLDLDRHTLLADVTFDVPGSAEQSSEEPVVGQPRTRHTARAVLEMGTFMSVSAANYWRKYASFIEDWQFRLNWKDQTRKWFTSEGLRLDSNNFRLNWTHGAAGALYYSFARSNGFGTAGSFLFSATGSMLWEYGAEWREISSINDHVFTAIGGMAIAEPLFQVSSYFRNRSGVANRLATLVTNPLVAINDLLDGKNRPARVPTDTWHDFRLSTGGLHGVPLPDSSAATQNVLNLDLRVVTLPDYGKSGTGSGRFRSTIDSGFHLDVNTLGGQVEEFSISTRAMLFGRWWKDVRLDDQGLRHGHDLWFGAQIAWDVFQKKPIVPYDGHDLGMKDKWLPRDRPTQYTDKLASVHFPGPTMSLTTYAGSLRTRIDLGAAFNFSMVNSLPFNQYSATHDTWGVKTTLQNWGYYYGLGTTLTGRAEAEIGAWRATAGIDYRRIGSIQGLDRYQNDVTDDGHLTDSRLVSSASLTARFPRTPVFSTVKVEGIDRRGWFHDTAAHVHETRFSYEIGVSF
;
A
#
# COMPACT_ATOMS: atom_id res chain seq x y z
N MET A 1 5.71 5.22 -46.26
CA MET A 1 6.92 4.93 -45.46
C MET A 1 6.44 4.38 -44.12
N THR A 2 6.38 3.04 -43.99
CA THR A 2 5.74 2.31 -42.90
C THR A 2 6.71 2.23 -41.73
N ILE A 3 6.44 3.01 -40.67
CA ILE A 3 7.26 3.03 -39.46
C ILE A 3 6.98 1.70 -38.73
N ARG A 4 7.94 0.78 -38.72
CA ARG A 4 7.94 -0.39 -37.85
C ARG A 4 7.97 0.09 -36.39
N ARG A 5 6.87 -0.09 -35.66
CA ARG A 5 6.80 0.10 -34.22
C ARG A 5 7.79 -0.86 -33.56
N THR A 6 8.85 -0.33 -33.01
CA THR A 6 9.85 -1.06 -32.23
C THR A 6 9.14 -1.75 -31.06
N ARG A 7 9.27 -3.07 -30.99
CA ARG A 7 8.79 -3.88 -29.87
C ARG A 7 9.69 -3.59 -28.67
N LEU A 8 9.18 -2.88 -27.69
CA LEU A 8 9.87 -2.66 -26.42
C LEU A 8 10.04 -3.96 -25.64
N PRO A 9 11.09 -4.08 -24.81
CA PRO A 9 11.37 -5.29 -24.07
C PRO A 9 10.33 -5.48 -22.95
N LEU A 10 9.36 -6.33 -23.22
CA LEU A 10 8.35 -6.82 -22.28
C LEU A 10 8.98 -7.45 -21.03
N ALA A 11 10.25 -7.84 -21.12
CA ALA A 11 11.03 -8.41 -20.04
C ALA A 11 11.11 -7.51 -18.79
N ALA A 12 11.14 -6.18 -18.96
CA ALA A 12 11.19 -5.24 -17.82
C ALA A 12 9.86 -5.15 -17.07
N VAL A 13 8.74 -5.22 -17.78
CA VAL A 13 7.40 -5.26 -17.15
C VAL A 13 7.20 -6.59 -16.42
N CYS A 14 7.64 -7.70 -17.01
CA CYS A 14 7.59 -9.03 -16.38
C CYS A 14 8.48 -9.11 -15.13
N LEU A 15 9.65 -8.45 -15.11
CA LEU A 15 10.52 -8.41 -13.94
C LEU A 15 9.90 -7.63 -12.77
N ALA A 16 9.28 -6.50 -13.05
CA ALA A 16 8.62 -5.68 -12.02
C ALA A 16 7.44 -6.40 -11.36
N PHE A 17 6.63 -7.11 -12.14
CA PHE A 17 5.49 -7.87 -11.62
C PHE A 17 5.85 -9.27 -11.11
N GLY A 18 6.91 -9.88 -11.63
CA GLY A 18 7.48 -11.11 -11.08
C GLY A 18 7.91 -10.97 -9.62
N VAL A 19 8.35 -9.77 -9.22
CA VAL A 19 8.65 -9.46 -7.81
C VAL A 19 7.37 -9.47 -6.95
N LEU A 20 6.23 -9.00 -7.45
CA LEU A 20 4.96 -8.99 -6.71
C LEU A 20 4.31 -10.38 -6.62
N THR A 21 4.39 -11.19 -7.68
CA THR A 21 3.74 -12.51 -7.75
C THR A 21 4.63 -13.67 -7.32
N ALA A 22 5.95 -13.57 -7.51
CA ALA A 22 6.91 -14.60 -7.10
C ALA A 22 7.31 -14.50 -5.62
N THR A 23 7.14 -13.34 -4.99
CA THR A 23 7.52 -13.16 -3.58
C THR A 23 6.72 -13.99 -2.58
N PRO A 24 5.41 -14.25 -2.71
CA PRO A 24 4.72 -15.14 -1.79
C PRO A 24 5.24 -16.58 -1.87
N ALA A 25 5.36 -17.14 -3.07
CA ALA A 25 5.76 -18.54 -3.24
C ALA A 25 7.27 -18.78 -3.04
N ALA A 26 8.15 -17.90 -3.55
CA ALA A 26 9.61 -18.07 -3.44
C ALA A 26 10.15 -17.70 -2.06
N SER A 27 9.55 -16.75 -1.35
CA SER A 27 9.94 -16.43 0.03
C SER A 27 9.56 -17.53 1.00
N TRP A 28 8.45 -18.23 0.74
CA TRP A 28 8.02 -19.39 1.50
C TRP A 28 8.98 -20.57 1.34
N ALA A 29 9.61 -20.74 0.18
CA ALA A 29 10.57 -21.82 -0.08
C ALA A 29 11.97 -21.58 0.57
N LYS A 30 12.44 -20.33 0.68
CA LYS A 30 13.76 -20.02 1.27
C LYS A 30 13.77 -19.92 2.81
N MET A 31 12.61 -19.74 3.47
CA MET A 31 12.53 -19.79 4.94
C MET A 31 12.65 -21.20 5.53
N THR A 32 12.70 -22.25 4.70
CA THR A 32 12.71 -23.65 5.17
C THR A 32 14.10 -24.25 5.37
N GLN A 33 15.18 -23.52 5.15
CA GLN A 33 16.54 -24.00 5.47
C GLN A 33 17.08 -23.31 6.73
N THR A 34 16.56 -23.73 7.88
CA THR A 34 17.26 -23.56 9.16
C THR A 34 18.08 -24.81 9.43
N PRO A 35 19.39 -24.71 9.76
CA PRO A 35 20.18 -25.88 10.20
C PRO A 35 19.60 -26.41 11.51
N GLY A 36 19.54 -27.73 11.61
CA GLY A 36 18.99 -28.43 12.75
C GLY A 36 19.56 -27.95 14.10
N VAL A 37 18.68 -27.58 14.99
CA VAL A 37 19.01 -27.35 16.40
C VAL A 37 18.99 -28.73 17.05
N GLY A 38 20.17 -29.15 17.54
CA GLY A 38 20.33 -30.36 18.31
C GLY A 38 19.47 -30.36 19.56
N GLY A 39 18.85 -31.51 19.83
CA GLY A 39 17.94 -31.70 20.95
C GLY A 39 18.57 -31.34 22.28
N ILE A 40 17.82 -30.63 23.10
CA ILE A 40 18.06 -30.46 24.52
C ILE A 40 16.86 -31.13 25.22
N ALA A 41 17.19 -32.11 26.05
CA ALA A 41 16.25 -32.87 26.89
C ALA A 41 15.50 -31.94 27.86
N PRO A 42 14.25 -32.29 28.25
CA PRO A 42 13.48 -31.49 29.18
C PRO A 42 14.00 -31.68 30.60
N ASP A 43 14.34 -30.59 31.25
CA ASP A 43 14.57 -30.56 32.70
C ASP A 43 13.24 -30.37 33.45
N GLN A 44 13.17 -31.07 34.56
CA GLN A 44 12.01 -31.31 35.43
C GLN A 44 11.48 -30.04 36.13
N PRO A 45 10.21 -30.03 36.55
CA PRO A 45 9.60 -28.88 37.21
C PRO A 45 9.98 -28.79 38.70
N GLY A 46 10.48 -27.66 39.10
CA GLY A 46 10.83 -27.35 40.49
C GLY A 46 10.12 -26.12 41.04
N ALA A 47 9.27 -26.38 42.04
CA ALA A 47 8.92 -25.53 43.16
C ALA A 47 8.11 -24.26 42.94
N ALA A 48 6.85 -24.36 43.30
CA ALA A 48 5.97 -23.27 43.69
C ALA A 48 6.53 -22.47 44.89
N LEU A 49 6.47 -21.14 44.79
CA LEU A 49 6.60 -20.23 45.93
C LEU A 49 5.27 -19.55 46.24
N PRO A 50 5.00 -19.22 47.50
CA PRO A 50 3.65 -19.03 48.03
C PRO A 50 3.12 -17.61 47.81
N ILE A 51 1.84 -17.57 47.56
CA ILE A 51 1.01 -16.36 47.55
C ILE A 51 0.81 -15.93 49.03
N SER A 52 1.07 -14.68 49.32
CA SER A 52 0.52 -14.00 50.49
C SER A 52 -0.32 -12.81 50.12
N PRO A 53 -1.51 -12.68 50.69
CA PRO A 53 -2.42 -11.59 50.42
C PRO A 53 -2.24 -10.47 51.44
N THR A 54 -2.55 -9.29 51.08
CA THR A 54 -3.17 -8.20 51.87
C THR A 54 -2.72 -6.85 51.37
N LEU A 55 -3.70 -6.07 50.93
CA LEU A 55 -3.87 -4.70 51.44
C LEU A 55 -5.18 -4.08 50.86
N GLN A 56 -6.04 -3.96 51.73
CA GLN A 56 -7.09 -3.00 52.06
C GLN A 56 -7.15 -1.70 51.25
N SER A 57 -8.38 -1.49 50.75
CA SER A 57 -9.22 -0.30 50.75
C SER A 57 -8.59 1.07 51.01
N ALA A 58 -8.74 1.98 50.05
CA ALA A 58 -8.99 3.38 50.34
C ALA A 58 -10.06 3.91 49.37
N GLN A 59 -11.05 4.49 49.95
CA GLN A 59 -12.29 5.03 49.41
C GLN A 59 -12.12 6.35 48.70
N GLU A 60 -13.04 6.56 47.77
CA GLU A 60 -13.75 7.79 47.47
C GLU A 60 -13.01 9.00 46.81
N GLY A 61 -13.30 9.16 45.56
CA GLY A 61 -13.25 10.43 44.84
C GLY A 61 -14.26 10.41 43.72
N ARG A 62 -15.39 11.12 43.88
CA ARG A 62 -16.46 11.27 42.90
C ARG A 62 -15.91 11.86 41.59
N PRO A 63 -16.30 11.33 40.42
CA PRO A 63 -16.08 12.04 39.15
C PRO A 63 -17.18 13.11 39.00
N VAL A 64 -16.73 14.33 38.80
CA VAL A 64 -17.56 15.43 38.28
C VAL A 64 -17.68 15.21 36.78
N SER A 65 -18.88 14.87 36.32
CA SER A 65 -19.26 14.90 34.91
C SER A 65 -19.50 16.35 34.49
N PRO A 66 -18.86 16.83 33.44
CA PRO A 66 -19.41 17.96 32.71
C PRO A 66 -20.42 17.41 31.69
N ASP A 67 -21.69 17.66 31.94
CA ASP A 67 -22.76 17.56 30.94
C ASP A 67 -22.42 18.51 29.78
N LEU A 68 -21.96 17.93 28.67
CA LEU A 68 -21.95 18.57 27.37
C LEU A 68 -23.22 18.12 26.65
N ASP A 69 -24.27 18.92 26.83
CA ASP A 69 -25.49 18.88 26.05
C ASP A 69 -25.17 19.31 24.61
N LEU A 70 -24.85 18.31 23.77
CA LEU A 70 -24.67 18.49 22.33
C LEU A 70 -26.02 18.36 21.65
N ASP A 71 -26.67 19.52 21.47
CA ASP A 71 -27.85 19.71 20.65
C ASP A 71 -27.68 19.06 19.27
N ARG A 72 -28.40 17.97 19.02
CA ARG A 72 -28.30 17.06 17.87
C ARG A 72 -28.89 17.62 16.57
N HIS A 73 -29.16 18.92 16.48
CA HIS A 73 -29.91 19.49 15.36
C HIS A 73 -29.33 20.75 14.76
N THR A 74 -28.03 20.89 14.56
CA THR A 74 -27.55 22.01 13.72
C THR A 74 -26.09 21.82 13.27
N LEU A 75 -25.80 20.87 12.37
CA LEU A 75 -24.56 20.88 11.60
C LEU A 75 -24.71 20.10 10.29
N LEU A 76 -25.79 20.32 9.56
CA LEU A 76 -25.86 20.14 8.11
C LEU A 76 -26.50 21.39 7.53
N ALA A 77 -25.81 22.51 7.62
CA ALA A 77 -26.13 23.66 6.82
C ALA A 77 -25.94 23.28 5.35
N ASP A 78 -27.04 23.22 4.62
CA ASP A 78 -27.08 23.17 3.17
C ASP A 78 -26.29 24.37 2.61
N VAL A 79 -25.04 24.16 2.27
CA VAL A 79 -24.31 25.10 1.42
C VAL A 79 -24.75 24.80 -0.02
N THR A 80 -25.92 25.33 -0.37
CA THR A 80 -26.36 25.43 -1.75
C THR A 80 -25.56 26.56 -2.40
N PHE A 81 -24.58 26.21 -3.23
CA PHE A 81 -24.07 27.17 -4.19
C PHE A 81 -25.08 27.30 -5.31
N ASP A 82 -25.83 28.40 -5.31
CA ASP A 82 -26.66 28.83 -6.42
C ASP A 82 -25.74 29.15 -7.60
N VAL A 83 -25.67 28.23 -8.56
CA VAL A 83 -25.09 28.48 -9.88
C VAL A 83 -26.22 28.95 -10.79
N PRO A 84 -26.20 30.21 -11.26
CA PRO A 84 -27.29 30.71 -12.12
C PRO A 84 -27.23 30.01 -13.48
N GLY A 85 -28.30 29.32 -13.84
CA GLY A 85 -28.66 29.00 -15.23
C GLY A 85 -27.99 27.81 -15.86
N SER A 86 -28.19 26.61 -15.32
CA SER A 86 -28.04 25.39 -16.10
C SER A 86 -29.42 24.85 -16.43
N ALA A 87 -29.79 24.89 -17.72
CA ALA A 87 -30.89 24.10 -18.23
C ALA A 87 -30.64 22.64 -17.83
N GLU A 88 -31.57 22.05 -17.08
CA GLU A 88 -31.62 20.61 -16.81
C GLU A 88 -31.75 19.85 -18.14
N GLN A 89 -30.62 19.60 -18.80
CA GLN A 89 -30.54 18.44 -19.65
C GLN A 89 -30.44 17.24 -18.73
N SER A 90 -31.49 16.43 -18.70
CA SER A 90 -31.49 15.09 -18.13
C SER A 90 -30.34 14.30 -18.78
N SER A 91 -29.14 14.44 -18.22
CA SER A 91 -28.02 13.61 -18.60
C SER A 91 -28.31 12.22 -18.05
N GLU A 92 -28.70 11.30 -18.93
CA GLU A 92 -28.54 9.88 -18.65
C GLU A 92 -27.16 9.69 -18.02
N GLU A 93 -27.13 9.12 -16.81
CA GLU A 93 -25.86 8.77 -16.13
C GLU A 93 -24.98 8.07 -17.17
N PRO A 94 -23.75 8.53 -17.44
CA PRO A 94 -22.88 7.79 -18.32
C PRO A 94 -22.67 6.43 -17.65
N VAL A 95 -23.29 5.38 -18.21
CA VAL A 95 -23.16 4.01 -17.74
C VAL A 95 -21.71 3.58 -18.01
N VAL A 96 -20.83 3.94 -17.08
CA VAL A 96 -19.46 3.43 -17.07
C VAL A 96 -19.51 1.96 -16.70
N GLY A 97 -19.59 1.11 -17.71
CA GLY A 97 -19.59 -0.33 -17.62
C GLY A 97 -20.98 -0.94 -17.79
N GLN A 98 -21.19 -1.64 -18.91
CA GLN A 98 -22.32 -2.55 -19.02
C GLN A 98 -22.31 -3.53 -17.83
N PRO A 99 -23.47 -3.91 -17.28
CA PRO A 99 -23.54 -4.89 -16.22
C PRO A 99 -22.88 -6.19 -16.68
N ARG A 100 -21.71 -6.50 -16.11
CA ARG A 100 -21.03 -7.76 -16.39
C ARG A 100 -21.84 -8.88 -15.78
N THR A 101 -22.04 -9.97 -16.51
CA THR A 101 -22.59 -11.19 -15.93
C THR A 101 -21.73 -11.61 -14.74
N ARG A 102 -22.33 -11.71 -13.55
CA ARG A 102 -21.63 -12.13 -12.34
C ARG A 102 -21.52 -13.64 -12.29
N HIS A 103 -20.32 -14.16 -12.20
CA HIS A 103 -20.05 -15.59 -12.05
C HIS A 103 -19.75 -15.91 -10.58
N THR A 104 -20.78 -15.77 -9.70
CA THR A 104 -20.62 -15.91 -8.24
C THR A 104 -20.07 -17.27 -7.84
N ALA A 105 -20.61 -18.36 -8.41
CA ALA A 105 -20.14 -19.72 -8.09
C ALA A 105 -18.65 -19.90 -8.43
N ARG A 106 -18.20 -19.37 -9.58
CA ARG A 106 -16.80 -19.43 -9.98
C ARG A 106 -15.91 -18.63 -9.02
N ALA A 107 -16.29 -17.40 -8.67
CA ALA A 107 -15.54 -16.57 -7.72
C ALA A 107 -15.36 -17.27 -6.36
N VAL A 108 -16.42 -17.88 -5.85
CA VAL A 108 -16.39 -18.65 -4.59
C VAL A 108 -15.51 -19.90 -4.72
N LEU A 109 -15.61 -20.63 -5.83
CA LEU A 109 -14.77 -21.82 -6.07
C LEU A 109 -13.29 -21.46 -6.21
N GLU A 110 -12.95 -20.42 -6.95
CA GLU A 110 -11.57 -19.93 -7.10
C GLU A 110 -10.98 -19.54 -5.73
N MET A 111 -11.70 -18.73 -4.96
CA MET A 111 -11.26 -18.33 -3.63
C MET A 111 -11.18 -19.52 -2.67
N GLY A 112 -12.20 -20.38 -2.65
CA GLY A 112 -12.24 -21.57 -1.80
C GLY A 112 -11.11 -22.55 -2.11
N THR A 113 -10.80 -22.78 -3.39
CA THR A 113 -9.67 -23.61 -3.81
C THR A 113 -8.35 -23.01 -3.36
N PHE A 114 -8.14 -21.71 -3.61
CA PHE A 114 -6.92 -21.02 -3.19
C PHE A 114 -6.74 -21.10 -1.66
N MET A 115 -7.78 -20.80 -0.89
CA MET A 115 -7.76 -20.86 0.56
C MET A 115 -7.51 -22.27 1.09
N SER A 116 -8.15 -23.28 0.52
CA SER A 116 -7.97 -24.67 0.93
C SER A 116 -6.53 -25.16 0.71
N VAL A 117 -5.95 -24.86 -0.45
CA VAL A 117 -4.55 -25.19 -0.77
C VAL A 117 -3.59 -24.44 0.17
N SER A 118 -3.86 -23.15 0.40
CA SER A 118 -3.05 -22.32 1.28
C SER A 118 -3.12 -22.79 2.72
N ALA A 119 -4.32 -23.10 3.25
CA ALA A 119 -4.52 -23.64 4.58
C ALA A 119 -3.85 -25.01 4.77
N ALA A 120 -4.01 -25.93 3.81
CA ALA A 120 -3.35 -27.24 3.84
C ALA A 120 -1.81 -27.09 3.88
N ASN A 121 -1.24 -26.16 3.11
CA ASN A 121 0.19 -25.88 3.13
C ASN A 121 0.64 -25.23 4.45
N TYR A 122 -0.15 -24.30 4.97
CA TYR A 122 0.05 -23.67 6.28
C TYR A 122 0.08 -24.71 7.38
N TRP A 123 -0.95 -25.54 7.49
CA TRP A 123 -1.05 -26.59 8.51
C TRP A 123 0.08 -27.62 8.40
N ARG A 124 0.41 -28.07 7.17
CA ARG A 124 1.55 -28.99 6.96
C ARG A 124 2.86 -28.40 7.45
N LYS A 125 3.07 -27.10 7.23
CA LYS A 125 4.30 -26.42 7.63
C LYS A 125 4.38 -26.26 9.16
N TYR A 126 3.30 -25.83 9.79
CA TYR A 126 3.28 -25.52 11.22
C TYR A 126 3.09 -26.74 12.10
N ALA A 127 2.50 -27.82 11.62
CA ALA A 127 2.41 -29.10 12.35
C ALA A 127 3.77 -29.65 12.78
N SER A 128 4.86 -29.27 12.10
CA SER A 128 6.23 -29.68 12.48
C SER A 128 6.91 -28.75 13.48
N PHE A 129 6.35 -27.56 13.76
CA PHE A 129 6.97 -26.56 14.63
C PHE A 129 6.26 -26.37 15.97
N ILE A 130 4.98 -26.66 16.03
CA ILE A 130 4.15 -26.41 17.20
C ILE A 130 3.63 -27.76 17.69
N GLU A 131 4.22 -28.28 18.74
CA GLU A 131 3.82 -29.57 19.37
C GLU A 131 2.32 -29.62 19.69
N ASP A 132 1.73 -28.49 20.08
CA ASP A 132 0.32 -28.32 20.35
C ASP A 132 -0.53 -27.93 19.15
N TRP A 133 0.07 -27.79 17.95
CA TRP A 133 -0.69 -27.56 16.72
C TRP A 133 -1.47 -28.82 16.38
N GLN A 134 -2.61 -28.95 17.00
CA GLN A 134 -3.52 -30.04 16.77
C GLN A 134 -4.75 -29.53 16.09
N PHE A 135 -5.29 -30.32 15.18
CA PHE A 135 -6.62 -30.10 14.61
C PHE A 135 -7.74 -30.19 15.67
N ARG A 136 -7.41 -30.12 16.95
CA ARG A 136 -8.37 -30.12 18.03
C ARG A 136 -8.98 -28.74 18.16
N LEU A 137 -10.29 -28.68 17.98
CA LEU A 137 -11.08 -27.50 18.30
C LEU A 137 -11.10 -27.33 19.82
N ASN A 138 -10.50 -26.24 20.31
CA ASN A 138 -10.54 -25.89 21.71
C ASN A 138 -11.56 -24.77 21.93
N TRP A 139 -12.66 -25.09 22.57
CA TRP A 139 -13.74 -24.12 22.80
C TRP A 139 -13.29 -22.93 23.66
N LYS A 140 -12.34 -23.10 24.55
CA LYS A 140 -11.79 -22.00 25.35
C LYS A 140 -11.07 -20.98 24.44
N ASP A 141 -10.26 -21.43 23.50
CA ASP A 141 -9.57 -20.57 22.56
C ASP A 141 -10.59 -19.87 21.63
N GLN A 142 -11.61 -20.60 21.16
CA GLN A 142 -12.67 -20.02 20.36
C GLN A 142 -13.48 -18.97 21.13
N THR A 143 -13.84 -19.26 22.39
CA THR A 143 -14.56 -18.29 23.24
C THR A 143 -13.72 -17.02 23.44
N ARG A 144 -12.41 -17.15 23.70
CA ARG A 144 -11.50 -16.02 23.81
C ARG A 144 -11.44 -15.23 22.51
N LYS A 145 -11.29 -15.92 21.38
CA LYS A 145 -11.13 -15.32 20.05
C LYS A 145 -12.38 -14.52 19.59
N TRP A 146 -13.58 -15.05 19.87
CA TRP A 146 -14.83 -14.46 19.39
C TRP A 146 -15.49 -13.49 20.36
N PHE A 147 -15.30 -13.66 21.66
CA PHE A 147 -16.14 -13.02 22.68
C PHE A 147 -15.36 -12.23 23.74
N THR A 148 -14.05 -12.12 23.62
CA THR A 148 -13.25 -11.33 24.56
C THR A 148 -12.43 -10.26 23.83
N SER A 149 -12.09 -9.17 24.52
CA SER A 149 -11.19 -8.15 24.02
C SER A 149 -9.75 -8.65 23.80
N GLU A 150 -9.40 -9.80 24.36
CA GLU A 150 -8.10 -10.45 24.17
C GLU A 150 -8.01 -11.20 22.83
N GLY A 151 -9.14 -11.46 22.20
CA GLY A 151 -9.23 -12.23 20.95
C GLY A 151 -8.72 -11.48 19.70
N LEU A 152 -8.40 -10.19 19.83
CA LEU A 152 -7.96 -9.36 18.72
C LEU A 152 -6.72 -8.55 19.13
N ARG A 153 -5.58 -8.79 18.49
CA ARG A 153 -4.28 -8.18 18.81
C ARG A 153 -3.51 -7.79 17.55
N LEU A 154 -2.49 -6.99 17.72
CA LEU A 154 -1.48 -6.72 16.71
C LEU A 154 -0.51 -7.91 16.64
N ASP A 155 -0.21 -8.38 15.45
CA ASP A 155 0.70 -9.49 15.25
C ASP A 155 2.15 -9.13 15.60
N SER A 156 2.95 -10.14 15.91
CA SER A 156 4.38 -10.01 16.25
C SER A 156 5.32 -10.48 15.12
N ASN A 157 4.80 -10.69 13.91
CA ASN A 157 5.55 -11.18 12.76
C ASN A 157 6.56 -10.16 12.25
N ASN A 158 7.47 -10.62 11.38
CA ASN A 158 8.42 -9.73 10.74
C ASN A 158 7.73 -8.77 9.76
N PHE A 159 8.36 -7.62 9.53
CA PHE A 159 7.84 -6.54 8.69
C PHE A 159 7.39 -7.02 7.30
N ARG A 160 8.20 -7.86 6.64
CA ARG A 160 7.90 -8.34 5.29
C ARG A 160 6.67 -9.24 5.26
N LEU A 161 6.54 -10.17 6.20
CA LEU A 161 5.39 -11.06 6.25
C LEU A 161 4.09 -10.26 6.36
N ASN A 162 4.06 -9.29 7.26
CA ASN A 162 2.87 -8.50 7.51
C ASN A 162 2.42 -7.63 6.32
N TRP A 163 3.32 -6.89 5.67
CA TRP A 163 2.86 -6.08 4.54
C TRP A 163 2.47 -6.94 3.31
N THR A 164 3.00 -8.17 3.18
CA THR A 164 2.63 -9.08 2.09
C THR A 164 1.21 -9.63 2.23
N HIS A 165 0.54 -9.51 3.38
CA HIS A 165 -0.90 -9.82 3.52
C HIS A 165 -1.76 -8.99 2.55
N GLY A 166 -1.34 -7.78 2.18
CA GLY A 166 -1.96 -7.00 1.12
C GLY A 166 -2.01 -7.73 -0.22
N ALA A 167 -0.99 -8.52 -0.57
CA ALA A 167 -0.98 -9.32 -1.80
C ALA A 167 -1.98 -10.48 -1.75
N ALA A 168 -2.14 -11.15 -0.59
CA ALA A 168 -3.16 -12.17 -0.40
C ALA A 168 -4.57 -11.57 -0.55
N GLY A 169 -4.80 -10.41 0.07
CA GLY A 169 -6.05 -9.67 -0.06
C GLY A 169 -6.33 -9.23 -1.50
N ALA A 170 -5.28 -8.85 -2.25
CA ALA A 170 -5.41 -8.50 -3.66
C ALA A 170 -5.87 -9.71 -4.51
N LEU A 171 -5.45 -10.92 -4.19
CA LEU A 171 -5.97 -12.14 -4.82
C LEU A 171 -7.44 -12.37 -4.47
N TYR A 172 -7.83 -12.28 -3.18
CA TYR A 172 -9.23 -12.41 -2.77
C TYR A 172 -10.13 -11.39 -3.46
N TYR A 173 -9.72 -10.13 -3.51
CA TYR A 173 -10.40 -9.08 -4.25
C TYR A 173 -10.53 -9.43 -5.74
N SER A 174 -9.45 -9.93 -6.35
CA SER A 174 -9.38 -10.21 -7.77
C SER A 174 -10.23 -11.41 -8.18
N PHE A 175 -10.45 -12.41 -7.31
CA PHE A 175 -11.41 -13.50 -7.59
C PHE A 175 -12.82 -12.95 -7.85
N ALA A 176 -13.29 -12.02 -7.03
CA ALA A 176 -14.59 -11.39 -7.27
C ALA A 176 -14.56 -10.43 -8.47
N ARG A 177 -13.54 -9.58 -8.56
CA ARG A 177 -13.45 -8.53 -9.57
C ARG A 177 -13.36 -9.07 -10.99
N SER A 178 -12.57 -10.14 -11.20
CA SER A 178 -12.46 -10.84 -12.48
C SER A 178 -13.73 -11.62 -12.87
N ASN A 179 -14.57 -11.96 -11.88
CA ASN A 179 -15.86 -12.61 -12.05
C ASN A 179 -17.05 -11.63 -12.13
N GLY A 180 -16.81 -10.35 -12.42
CA GLY A 180 -17.85 -9.37 -12.75
C GLY A 180 -18.45 -8.64 -11.55
N PHE A 181 -17.88 -8.78 -10.34
CA PHE A 181 -18.30 -8.00 -9.20
C PHE A 181 -17.81 -6.55 -9.30
N GLY A 182 -18.59 -5.62 -8.75
CA GLY A 182 -18.17 -4.23 -8.56
C GLY A 182 -17.15 -4.09 -7.42
N THR A 183 -16.59 -2.90 -7.28
CA THR A 183 -15.58 -2.56 -6.28
C THR A 183 -15.99 -2.95 -4.85
N ALA A 184 -17.21 -2.57 -4.42
CA ALA A 184 -17.71 -2.90 -3.08
C ALA A 184 -17.87 -4.42 -2.87
N GLY A 185 -18.44 -5.15 -3.85
CA GLY A 185 -18.57 -6.60 -3.76
C GLY A 185 -17.23 -7.31 -3.71
N SER A 186 -16.24 -6.83 -4.46
CA SER A 186 -14.88 -7.38 -4.45
C SER A 186 -14.15 -7.07 -3.12
N PHE A 187 -14.39 -5.90 -2.53
CA PHE A 187 -13.91 -5.60 -1.18
C PHE A 187 -14.48 -6.56 -0.14
N LEU A 188 -15.78 -6.87 -0.21
CA LEU A 188 -16.40 -7.83 0.69
C LEU A 188 -15.77 -9.24 0.55
N PHE A 189 -15.39 -9.66 -0.66
CA PHE A 189 -14.64 -10.91 -0.85
C PHE A 189 -13.28 -10.85 -0.16
N SER A 190 -12.55 -9.75 -0.27
CA SER A 190 -11.25 -9.58 0.40
C SER A 190 -11.40 -9.61 1.93
N ALA A 191 -12.37 -8.89 2.46
CA ALA A 191 -12.67 -8.87 3.89
C ALA A 191 -13.11 -10.25 4.42
N THR A 192 -14.01 -10.93 3.69
CA THR A 192 -14.45 -12.30 4.03
C THR A 192 -13.28 -13.27 3.96
N GLY A 193 -12.41 -13.16 2.95
CA GLY A 193 -11.21 -13.99 2.84
C GLY A 193 -10.28 -13.82 4.03
N SER A 194 -10.06 -12.58 4.47
CA SER A 194 -9.29 -12.29 5.69
C SER A 194 -9.92 -12.92 6.93
N MET A 195 -11.24 -12.75 7.11
CA MET A 195 -11.94 -13.37 8.25
C MET A 195 -11.89 -14.89 8.22
N LEU A 196 -12.11 -15.51 7.07
CA LEU A 196 -12.05 -16.98 6.95
C LEU A 196 -10.64 -17.51 7.24
N TRP A 197 -9.60 -16.77 6.88
CA TRP A 197 -8.24 -17.15 7.20
C TRP A 197 -7.98 -17.07 8.69
N GLU A 198 -8.20 -15.92 9.29
CA GLU A 198 -7.95 -15.64 10.69
C GLU A 198 -8.77 -16.55 11.65
N TYR A 199 -10.04 -16.76 11.33
CA TYR A 199 -10.95 -17.52 12.20
C TYR A 199 -11.10 -18.98 11.80
N GLY A 200 -10.81 -19.32 10.55
CA GLY A 200 -10.95 -20.67 10.03
C GLY A 200 -9.63 -21.41 9.87
N ALA A 201 -8.63 -20.84 9.19
CA ALA A 201 -7.33 -21.49 9.00
C ALA A 201 -6.45 -21.39 10.27
N GLU A 202 -6.44 -20.23 10.91
CA GLU A 202 -5.67 -19.95 12.14
C GLU A 202 -6.53 -20.03 13.40
N TRP A 203 -7.39 -21.03 13.49
CA TRP A 203 -8.42 -21.15 14.55
C TRP A 203 -7.90 -21.11 15.98
N ARG A 204 -6.65 -21.51 16.26
CA ARG A 204 -6.04 -21.48 17.58
C ARG A 204 -5.31 -20.19 17.90
N GLU A 205 -4.92 -19.45 16.90
CA GLU A 205 -4.21 -18.20 17.07
C GLU A 205 -5.16 -17.05 17.45
N ILE A 206 -4.63 -16.04 18.11
CA ILE A 206 -5.34 -14.78 18.35
C ILE A 206 -5.48 -14.07 17.00
N SER A 207 -6.67 -13.55 16.71
CA SER A 207 -6.92 -12.87 15.44
C SER A 207 -6.10 -11.57 15.33
N SER A 208 -5.56 -11.32 14.13
CA SER A 208 -4.62 -10.26 13.90
C SER A 208 -5.30 -9.01 13.30
N ILE A 209 -5.23 -7.89 14.02
CA ILE A 209 -5.78 -6.58 13.55
C ILE A 209 -5.12 -6.16 12.25
N ASN A 210 -3.80 -6.22 12.21
CA ASN A 210 -3.03 -5.78 11.05
C ASN A 210 -3.32 -6.65 9.82
N ASP A 211 -3.55 -7.95 10.00
CA ASP A 211 -3.87 -8.85 8.88
C ASP A 211 -5.24 -8.54 8.30
N HIS A 212 -6.22 -8.23 9.13
CA HIS A 212 -7.51 -7.74 8.65
C HIS A 212 -7.38 -6.45 7.85
N VAL A 213 -6.60 -5.47 8.32
CA VAL A 213 -6.44 -4.19 7.64
C VAL A 213 -5.63 -4.34 6.35
N PHE A 214 -4.46 -4.99 6.41
CA PHE A 214 -3.61 -5.17 5.23
C PHE A 214 -4.27 -6.07 4.20
N THR A 215 -4.93 -7.16 4.59
CA THR A 215 -5.62 -8.05 3.66
C THR A 215 -6.83 -7.38 3.04
N ALA A 216 -7.77 -6.85 3.84
CA ALA A 216 -9.01 -6.33 3.29
C ALA A 216 -8.80 -5.01 2.53
N ILE A 217 -8.29 -3.99 3.22
CA ILE A 217 -8.19 -2.63 2.66
C ILE A 217 -6.94 -2.52 1.76
N GLY A 218 -5.80 -3.04 2.21
CA GLY A 218 -4.57 -3.10 1.42
C GLY A 218 -4.77 -3.95 0.16
N GLY A 219 -5.47 -5.07 0.27
CA GLY A 219 -5.82 -5.91 -0.88
C GLY A 219 -6.61 -5.17 -1.95
N MET A 220 -7.63 -4.43 -1.57
CA MET A 220 -8.37 -3.57 -2.49
C MET A 220 -7.49 -2.48 -3.10
N ALA A 221 -6.67 -1.82 -2.27
CA ALA A 221 -5.82 -0.72 -2.72
C ALA A 221 -4.75 -1.17 -3.74
N ILE A 222 -4.29 -2.42 -3.65
CA ILE A 222 -3.37 -3.03 -4.62
C ILE A 222 -4.12 -3.53 -5.86
N ALA A 223 -5.20 -4.28 -5.66
CA ALA A 223 -5.86 -5.01 -6.74
C ALA A 223 -6.64 -4.11 -7.70
N GLU A 224 -7.33 -3.08 -7.20
CA GLU A 224 -8.15 -2.23 -8.08
C GLU A 224 -7.31 -1.45 -9.11
N PRO A 225 -6.19 -0.80 -8.79
CA PRO A 225 -5.32 -0.21 -9.79
C PRO A 225 -4.80 -1.22 -10.82
N LEU A 226 -4.36 -2.39 -10.37
CA LEU A 226 -3.88 -3.45 -11.26
C LEU A 226 -5.00 -3.98 -12.16
N PHE A 227 -6.23 -4.09 -11.65
CA PHE A 227 -7.41 -4.44 -12.46
C PHE A 227 -7.69 -3.38 -13.53
N GLN A 228 -7.60 -2.10 -13.23
CA GLN A 228 -7.81 -1.03 -14.21
C GLN A 228 -6.73 -1.04 -15.29
N VAL A 229 -5.46 -1.21 -14.91
CA VAL A 229 -4.33 -1.36 -15.84
C VAL A 229 -4.52 -2.62 -16.71
N SER A 230 -4.90 -3.76 -16.11
CA SER A 230 -5.16 -4.99 -16.87
C SER A 230 -6.32 -4.83 -17.84
N SER A 231 -7.37 -4.11 -17.45
CA SER A 231 -8.53 -3.82 -18.30
C SER A 231 -8.14 -2.95 -19.49
N TYR A 232 -7.22 -2.01 -19.32
CA TYR A 232 -6.66 -1.22 -20.41
C TYR A 232 -5.97 -2.10 -21.46
N PHE A 233 -5.09 -3.02 -21.05
CA PHE A 233 -4.37 -3.92 -21.95
C PHE A 233 -5.30 -4.97 -22.59
N ARG A 234 -6.23 -5.53 -21.81
CA ARG A 234 -7.21 -6.52 -22.26
C ARG A 234 -8.05 -6.03 -23.43
N ASN A 235 -8.31 -4.73 -23.52
CA ASN A 235 -9.11 -4.11 -24.58
C ASN A 235 -8.35 -3.89 -25.89
N ARG A 236 -7.07 -4.24 -25.93
CA ARG A 236 -6.18 -4.06 -27.07
C ARG A 236 -5.75 -5.40 -27.64
N SER A 237 -5.62 -5.47 -28.96
CA SER A 237 -5.14 -6.66 -29.66
C SER A 237 -3.61 -6.80 -29.57
N GLY A 238 -3.12 -8.00 -29.74
CA GLY A 238 -1.68 -8.31 -29.83
C GLY A 238 -1.15 -9.08 -28.62
N VAL A 239 -0.06 -9.83 -28.83
CA VAL A 239 0.57 -10.70 -27.82
C VAL A 239 1.07 -9.90 -26.63
N ALA A 240 1.68 -8.72 -26.88
CA ALA A 240 2.19 -7.86 -25.81
C ALA A 240 1.09 -7.42 -24.83
N ASN A 241 -0.09 -7.04 -25.34
CA ASN A 241 -1.22 -6.66 -24.50
C ASN A 241 -1.79 -7.85 -23.71
N ARG A 242 -1.81 -9.05 -24.29
CA ARG A 242 -2.23 -10.29 -23.59
C ARG A 242 -1.26 -10.62 -22.44
N LEU A 243 0.04 -10.50 -22.69
CA LEU A 243 1.06 -10.72 -21.66
C LEU A 243 0.97 -9.65 -20.55
N ALA A 244 0.78 -8.38 -20.92
CA ALA A 244 0.58 -7.32 -19.93
C ALA A 244 -0.70 -7.56 -19.09
N THR A 245 -1.79 -8.01 -19.69
CA THR A 245 -3.01 -8.43 -18.95
C THR A 245 -2.71 -9.58 -18.00
N LEU A 246 -2.01 -10.63 -18.45
CA LEU A 246 -1.64 -11.78 -17.63
C LEU A 246 -0.77 -11.37 -16.42
N VAL A 247 0.19 -10.48 -16.65
CA VAL A 247 1.10 -10.02 -15.60
C VAL A 247 0.37 -9.13 -14.58
N THR A 248 -0.49 -8.22 -15.04
CA THR A 248 -1.20 -7.28 -14.16
C THR A 248 -2.42 -7.89 -13.46
N ASN A 249 -3.07 -8.87 -14.08
CA ASN A 249 -4.16 -9.63 -13.47
C ASN A 249 -4.31 -11.02 -14.10
N PRO A 250 -3.61 -12.03 -13.60
CA PRO A 250 -3.64 -13.39 -14.15
C PRO A 250 -5.04 -14.03 -14.09
N LEU A 251 -5.85 -13.69 -13.09
CA LEU A 251 -7.19 -14.26 -12.94
C LEU A 251 -8.13 -13.79 -14.06
N VAL A 252 -8.04 -12.53 -14.48
CA VAL A 252 -8.80 -12.04 -15.64
C VAL A 252 -8.38 -12.81 -16.91
N ALA A 253 -7.08 -13.03 -17.10
CA ALA A 253 -6.59 -13.75 -18.27
C ALA A 253 -7.03 -15.23 -18.29
N ILE A 254 -7.00 -15.89 -17.13
CA ILE A 254 -7.47 -17.28 -16.97
C ILE A 254 -8.97 -17.36 -17.20
N ASN A 255 -9.76 -16.45 -16.60
CA ASN A 255 -11.21 -16.43 -16.76
C ASN A 255 -11.65 -16.18 -18.20
N ASP A 256 -10.93 -15.34 -18.95
CA ASP A 256 -11.17 -15.13 -20.37
C ASP A 256 -10.90 -16.39 -21.19
N LEU A 257 -9.86 -17.13 -20.85
CA LEU A 257 -9.55 -18.39 -21.49
C LEU A 257 -10.66 -19.45 -21.23
N LEU A 258 -11.12 -19.56 -19.98
CA LEU A 258 -12.20 -20.47 -19.58
C LEU A 258 -13.54 -20.13 -20.24
N ASP A 259 -13.82 -18.85 -20.40
CA ASP A 259 -15.04 -18.36 -21.05
C ASP A 259 -14.98 -18.45 -22.60
N GLY A 260 -13.87 -18.88 -23.18
CA GLY A 260 -13.66 -18.90 -24.63
C GLY A 260 -13.74 -17.52 -25.26
N LYS A 261 -13.55 -16.46 -24.48
CA LYS A 261 -13.65 -15.07 -24.94
C LYS A 261 -12.36 -14.64 -25.60
N ASN A 262 -12.29 -14.80 -26.91
CA ASN A 262 -11.20 -14.23 -27.71
C ASN A 262 -11.27 -12.72 -27.90
N ARG A 263 -12.30 -12.06 -27.36
CA ARG A 263 -12.53 -10.63 -27.54
C ARG A 263 -12.46 -9.88 -26.22
N PRO A 264 -11.76 -8.76 -26.21
CA PRO A 264 -11.74 -7.87 -25.07
C PRO A 264 -13.16 -7.35 -24.75
N ALA A 265 -13.49 -7.23 -23.47
CA ALA A 265 -14.67 -6.49 -23.05
C ALA A 265 -14.53 -5.04 -23.53
N ARG A 266 -15.61 -4.45 -24.03
CA ARG A 266 -15.62 -3.08 -24.53
C ARG A 266 -15.44 -2.10 -23.35
N VAL A 267 -14.20 -1.75 -23.06
CA VAL A 267 -13.88 -0.47 -22.39
C VAL A 267 -13.59 0.51 -23.52
N PRO A 268 -13.93 1.80 -23.42
CA PRO A 268 -13.62 2.75 -24.46
C PRO A 268 -12.16 2.64 -24.88
N THR A 269 -11.93 2.49 -26.19
CA THR A 269 -10.58 2.33 -26.77
C THR A 269 -9.70 3.58 -26.60
N ASP A 270 -10.30 4.66 -26.12
CA ASP A 270 -9.74 6.00 -25.94
C ASP A 270 -9.47 6.36 -24.47
N THR A 271 -9.47 5.37 -23.57
CA THR A 271 -9.10 5.56 -22.16
C THR A 271 -7.72 6.22 -22.05
N TRP A 272 -7.67 7.34 -21.34
CA TRP A 272 -6.42 8.06 -21.11
C TRP A 272 -5.48 7.24 -20.21
N HIS A 273 -4.21 7.26 -20.55
CA HIS A 273 -3.16 6.57 -19.81
C HIS A 273 -1.85 7.36 -19.86
N ASP A 274 -1.02 7.16 -18.86
CA ASP A 274 0.37 7.62 -18.82
C ASP A 274 1.21 6.47 -18.23
N PHE A 275 1.85 5.70 -19.10
CA PHE A 275 2.70 4.58 -18.72
C PHE A 275 4.14 4.94 -19.05
N ARG A 276 5.00 4.86 -18.03
CA ARG A 276 6.41 5.20 -18.14
C ARG A 276 7.26 4.14 -17.50
N LEU A 277 8.35 3.80 -18.18
CA LEU A 277 9.43 2.96 -17.67
C LEU A 277 10.74 3.72 -17.89
N SER A 278 11.49 3.93 -16.82
CA SER A 278 12.78 4.62 -16.87
C SER A 278 13.85 3.90 -16.07
N THR A 279 15.09 4.18 -16.43
CA THR A 279 16.29 3.74 -15.70
C THR A 279 17.31 4.87 -15.68
N GLY A 280 18.19 4.85 -14.69
CA GLY A 280 19.18 5.91 -14.55
C GLY A 280 20.06 5.76 -13.31
N GLY A 281 20.55 6.89 -12.83
CA GLY A 281 21.37 6.98 -11.64
C GLY A 281 20.72 7.83 -10.55
N LEU A 282 20.84 7.39 -9.31
CA LEU A 282 20.47 8.11 -8.10
C LEU A 282 21.72 8.40 -7.30
N HIS A 283 21.95 9.65 -7.01
CA HIS A 283 22.99 10.12 -6.09
C HIS A 283 22.32 10.70 -4.85
N GLY A 284 22.52 10.07 -3.69
CA GLY A 284 22.07 10.60 -2.40
C GLY A 284 23.22 11.31 -1.71
N VAL A 285 22.92 12.42 -1.02
CA VAL A 285 23.82 12.97 0.00
C VAL A 285 23.36 12.34 1.31
N PRO A 286 24.03 11.28 1.78
CA PRO A 286 23.62 10.60 3.00
C PRO A 286 24.05 11.39 4.24
N LEU A 287 23.63 10.87 5.39
CA LEU A 287 24.04 11.33 6.72
C LEU A 287 25.56 11.51 6.86
N PRO A 288 26.03 12.32 7.81
CA PRO A 288 27.37 12.93 7.86
C PRO A 288 28.57 12.00 7.67
N ASP A 289 28.43 10.69 7.88
CA ASP A 289 29.55 9.76 7.92
C ASP A 289 29.55 8.68 6.81
N SER A 290 28.67 8.73 5.81
CA SER A 290 28.60 7.73 4.75
C SER A 290 29.04 8.29 3.39
N SER A 291 29.89 7.56 2.67
CA SER A 291 30.28 7.93 1.31
C SER A 291 29.07 7.88 0.38
N ALA A 292 28.83 8.98 -0.34
CA ALA A 292 27.78 9.06 -1.34
C ALA A 292 28.04 8.02 -2.45
N ALA A 293 27.22 7.00 -2.52
CA ALA A 293 27.28 6.01 -3.58
C ALA A 293 26.21 6.29 -4.63
N THR A 294 26.59 6.19 -5.91
CA THR A 294 25.63 6.25 -7.01
C THR A 294 24.95 4.90 -7.16
N GLN A 295 23.65 4.87 -7.03
CA GLN A 295 22.80 3.70 -7.21
C GLN A 295 22.18 3.71 -8.61
N ASN A 296 21.90 2.53 -9.17
CA ASN A 296 21.09 2.43 -10.38
C ASN A 296 19.61 2.45 -10.00
N VAL A 297 18.81 3.18 -10.76
CA VAL A 297 17.37 3.30 -10.58
C VAL A 297 16.63 2.58 -11.70
N LEU A 298 15.57 1.88 -11.33
CA LEU A 298 14.51 1.40 -12.23
C LEU A 298 13.18 1.94 -11.71
N ASN A 299 12.48 2.70 -12.54
CA ASN A 299 11.18 3.28 -12.21
C ASN A 299 10.11 2.81 -13.19
N LEU A 300 8.95 2.39 -12.66
CA LEU A 300 7.76 2.05 -13.44
C LEU A 300 6.57 2.84 -12.89
N ASP A 301 5.95 3.64 -13.74
CA ASP A 301 4.80 4.48 -13.41
C ASP A 301 3.64 4.12 -14.36
N LEU A 302 2.55 3.63 -13.82
CA LEU A 302 1.37 3.23 -14.58
C LEU A 302 0.15 4.00 -14.06
N ARG A 303 -0.48 4.79 -14.91
CA ARG A 303 -1.69 5.53 -14.57
C ARG A 303 -2.74 5.36 -15.65
N VAL A 304 -3.96 5.08 -15.21
CA VAL A 304 -5.15 4.97 -16.07
C VAL A 304 -6.25 5.88 -15.54
N VAL A 305 -6.84 6.68 -16.42
CA VAL A 305 -8.01 7.51 -16.11
C VAL A 305 -9.16 7.03 -17.01
N THR A 306 -10.19 6.47 -16.38
CA THR A 306 -11.37 5.91 -17.08
C THR A 306 -12.54 6.88 -17.15
N LEU A 307 -12.36 8.13 -16.71
CA LEU A 307 -13.36 9.17 -16.87
C LEU A 307 -13.62 9.42 -18.36
N PRO A 308 -14.88 9.36 -18.84
CA PRO A 308 -15.19 9.58 -20.24
C PRO A 308 -14.64 10.90 -20.75
N ASP A 309 -14.04 10.85 -21.93
CA ASP A 309 -13.47 12.02 -22.64
C ASP A 309 -12.43 12.83 -21.85
N TYR A 310 -11.82 12.26 -20.81
CA TYR A 310 -10.74 12.93 -20.08
C TYR A 310 -9.63 13.38 -21.03
N GLY A 311 -9.20 14.64 -20.88
CA GLY A 311 -8.18 15.24 -21.74
C GLY A 311 -8.68 15.69 -23.13
N LYS A 312 -9.96 15.48 -23.47
CA LYS A 312 -10.58 16.01 -24.70
C LYS A 312 -11.34 17.30 -24.40
N SER A 313 -11.77 18.02 -25.45
CA SER A 313 -12.73 19.12 -25.32
C SER A 313 -14.12 18.61 -25.00
N GLY A 314 -14.92 19.41 -24.32
CA GLY A 314 -16.31 19.11 -23.96
C GLY A 314 -16.69 19.74 -22.64
N THR A 315 -17.98 19.79 -22.36
CA THR A 315 -18.57 20.30 -21.11
C THR A 315 -19.43 19.22 -20.48
N GLY A 316 -19.45 19.17 -19.16
CA GLY A 316 -20.30 18.23 -18.43
C GLY A 316 -19.95 18.13 -16.96
N SER A 317 -20.83 17.46 -16.23
CA SER A 317 -20.61 17.13 -14.84
C SER A 317 -21.34 15.84 -14.50
N GLY A 318 -20.92 15.18 -13.44
CA GLY A 318 -21.59 13.95 -13.04
C GLY A 318 -21.05 13.36 -11.74
N ARG A 319 -21.69 12.29 -11.30
CA ARG A 319 -21.22 11.46 -10.20
C ARG A 319 -20.60 10.18 -10.77
N PHE A 320 -19.61 9.65 -10.08
CA PHE A 320 -19.07 8.33 -10.37
C PHE A 320 -19.08 7.47 -9.12
N ARG A 321 -19.38 6.19 -9.31
CA ARG A 321 -19.44 5.16 -8.25
C ARG A 321 -18.53 3.98 -8.56
N SER A 322 -17.62 4.18 -9.50
CA SER A 322 -16.60 3.23 -9.91
C SER A 322 -15.28 3.95 -10.04
N THR A 323 -14.19 3.23 -9.92
CA THR A 323 -12.83 3.79 -10.01
C THR A 323 -12.61 4.52 -11.31
N ILE A 324 -12.21 5.78 -11.25
CA ILE A 324 -11.93 6.63 -12.42
C ILE A 324 -10.47 7.00 -12.61
N ASP A 325 -9.68 7.03 -11.54
CA ASP A 325 -8.24 7.31 -11.58
C ASP A 325 -7.51 6.25 -10.76
N SER A 326 -6.58 5.57 -11.40
CA SER A 326 -5.80 4.50 -10.79
C SER A 326 -4.33 4.66 -11.14
N GLY A 327 -3.48 4.49 -10.14
CA GLY A 327 -2.03 4.57 -10.29
C GLY A 327 -1.32 3.41 -9.60
N PHE A 328 -0.25 2.96 -10.23
CA PHE A 328 0.75 2.04 -9.68
C PHE A 328 2.12 2.61 -9.96
N HIS A 329 2.94 2.67 -8.94
CA HIS A 329 4.32 3.15 -9.00
C HIS A 329 5.26 2.15 -8.34
N LEU A 330 6.39 1.89 -8.97
CA LEU A 330 7.46 1.04 -8.46
C LEU A 330 8.79 1.73 -8.71
N ASP A 331 9.55 1.93 -7.64
CA ASP A 331 10.97 2.28 -7.69
C ASP A 331 11.82 1.16 -7.14
N VAL A 332 12.92 0.83 -7.82
CA VAL A 332 13.93 -0.12 -7.35
C VAL A 332 15.30 0.49 -7.55
N ASN A 333 16.02 0.66 -6.45
CA ASN A 333 17.39 1.15 -6.46
C ASN A 333 18.35 0.01 -6.17
N THR A 334 19.42 -0.08 -6.96
CA THR A 334 20.41 -1.15 -6.84
C THR A 334 21.82 -0.62 -6.75
N LEU A 335 22.67 -1.28 -5.96
CA LEU A 335 24.11 -1.03 -5.85
C LEU A 335 24.85 -2.35 -5.96
N GLY A 336 25.83 -2.44 -6.86
CA GLY A 336 26.59 -3.68 -7.07
C GLY A 336 25.72 -4.88 -7.45
N GLY A 337 24.57 -4.66 -8.09
CA GLY A 337 23.62 -5.72 -8.46
C GLY A 337 22.69 -6.19 -7.33
N GLN A 338 22.77 -5.61 -6.15
CA GLN A 338 21.86 -5.88 -5.03
C GLN A 338 20.80 -4.79 -4.91
N VAL A 339 19.58 -5.18 -4.51
CA VAL A 339 18.51 -4.22 -4.21
C VAL A 339 18.81 -3.55 -2.88
N GLU A 340 19.03 -2.25 -2.91
CA GLU A 340 19.29 -1.42 -1.72
C GLU A 340 18.03 -0.73 -1.20
N GLU A 341 17.17 -0.37 -2.12
CA GLU A 341 15.92 0.30 -1.80
C GLU A 341 14.84 -0.11 -2.79
N PHE A 342 13.63 -0.29 -2.32
CA PHE A 342 12.46 -0.35 -3.17
C PHE A 342 11.29 0.39 -2.56
N SER A 343 10.44 0.92 -3.42
CA SER A 343 9.17 1.51 -3.04
C SER A 343 8.08 1.10 -4.01
N ILE A 344 6.93 0.76 -3.48
CA ILE A 344 5.73 0.47 -4.25
C ILE A 344 4.62 1.34 -3.69
N SER A 345 3.92 2.04 -4.56
CA SER A 345 2.70 2.73 -4.18
C SER A 345 1.57 2.48 -5.16
N THR A 346 0.37 2.39 -4.64
CA THR A 346 -0.85 2.21 -5.42
C THR A 346 -1.91 3.16 -4.94
N ARG A 347 -2.77 3.62 -5.85
CA ARG A 347 -3.91 4.47 -5.51
C ARG A 347 -5.08 4.22 -6.44
N ALA A 348 -6.28 4.35 -5.91
CA ALA A 348 -7.51 4.27 -6.68
C ALA A 348 -8.55 5.25 -6.14
N MET A 349 -9.10 6.10 -6.99
CA MET A 349 -10.21 6.99 -6.67
C MET A 349 -11.52 6.27 -6.90
N LEU A 350 -12.26 5.97 -5.83
CA LEU A 350 -13.34 4.98 -5.82
C LEU A 350 -14.69 5.55 -6.23
N PHE A 351 -15.02 6.73 -5.74
CA PHE A 351 -16.29 7.42 -5.99
C PHE A 351 -16.14 8.91 -5.78
N GLY A 352 -17.05 9.69 -6.38
CA GLY A 352 -17.03 11.15 -6.25
C GLY A 352 -17.85 11.87 -7.30
N ARG A 353 -17.43 13.08 -7.61
CA ARG A 353 -18.01 13.95 -8.62
C ARG A 353 -16.95 14.50 -9.55
N TRP A 354 -17.34 14.81 -10.77
CA TRP A 354 -16.50 15.47 -11.74
C TRP A 354 -17.24 16.62 -12.43
N TRP A 355 -16.48 17.62 -12.87
CA TRP A 355 -16.92 18.75 -13.65
C TRP A 355 -15.89 19.02 -14.74
N LYS A 356 -16.35 19.34 -15.93
CA LYS A 356 -15.52 19.60 -17.07
C LYS A 356 -16.07 20.77 -17.87
N ASP A 357 -15.22 21.72 -18.20
CA ASP A 357 -15.45 22.77 -19.18
C ASP A 357 -14.15 23.01 -19.93
N VAL A 358 -13.96 22.29 -21.03
CA VAL A 358 -12.78 22.37 -21.89
C VAL A 358 -13.24 22.69 -23.30
N ARG A 359 -12.87 23.85 -23.81
CA ARG A 359 -13.23 24.36 -25.14
C ARG A 359 -12.02 24.42 -26.04
N LEU A 360 -12.25 24.38 -27.34
CA LEU A 360 -11.23 24.65 -28.36
C LEU A 360 -11.38 26.10 -28.84
N ASP A 361 -10.26 26.80 -29.02
CA ASP A 361 -10.24 28.07 -29.70
C ASP A 361 -10.15 27.87 -31.22
N ASP A 362 -10.10 28.98 -31.97
CA ASP A 362 -10.03 28.99 -33.44
C ASP A 362 -8.74 28.33 -34.00
N GLN A 363 -7.73 28.17 -33.17
CA GLN A 363 -6.47 27.49 -33.50
C GLN A 363 -6.48 26.00 -33.11
N GLY A 364 -7.59 25.49 -32.54
CA GLY A 364 -7.73 24.14 -32.04
C GLY A 364 -7.01 23.89 -30.71
N LEU A 365 -6.60 24.93 -30.00
CA LEU A 365 -5.96 24.83 -28.70
C LEU A 365 -7.03 24.74 -27.58
N ARG A 366 -6.70 24.00 -26.52
CA ARG A 366 -7.62 23.77 -25.40
C ARG A 366 -7.55 24.89 -24.38
N HIS A 367 -8.72 25.31 -23.89
CA HIS A 367 -8.90 26.26 -22.79
C HIS A 367 -9.97 25.76 -21.83
N GLY A 368 -9.77 26.00 -20.54
CA GLY A 368 -10.73 25.59 -19.52
C GLY A 368 -10.18 24.61 -18.50
N HIS A 369 -11.04 23.78 -17.92
CA HIS A 369 -10.64 22.93 -16.81
C HIS A 369 -11.42 21.62 -16.72
N ASP A 370 -10.76 20.61 -16.13
CA ASP A 370 -11.33 19.36 -15.62
C ASP A 370 -11.10 19.31 -14.11
N LEU A 371 -12.15 19.16 -13.33
CA LEU A 371 -12.09 19.00 -11.88
C LEU A 371 -12.77 17.69 -11.48
N TRP A 372 -12.15 16.90 -10.64
CA TRP A 372 -12.83 15.86 -9.89
C TRP A 372 -12.47 15.89 -8.42
N PHE A 373 -13.43 15.48 -7.60
CA PHE A 373 -13.31 15.36 -6.15
C PHE A 373 -13.98 14.07 -5.69
N GLY A 374 -13.35 13.35 -4.78
CA GLY A 374 -13.90 12.09 -4.29
C GLY A 374 -13.09 11.44 -3.19
N ALA A 375 -13.31 10.15 -2.99
CA ALA A 375 -12.58 9.34 -2.02
C ALA A 375 -11.57 8.43 -2.72
N GLN A 376 -10.33 8.47 -2.23
CA GLN A 376 -9.21 7.67 -2.69
C GLN A 376 -8.75 6.71 -1.62
N ILE A 377 -8.42 5.50 -2.03
CA ILE A 377 -7.69 4.50 -1.25
C ILE A 377 -6.28 4.40 -1.79
N ALA A 378 -5.30 4.09 -0.91
CA ALA A 378 -3.92 3.88 -1.33
C ALA A 378 -3.23 2.83 -0.45
N TRP A 379 -2.15 2.28 -0.97
CA TRP A 379 -1.25 1.40 -0.25
C TRP A 379 0.19 1.70 -0.66
N ASP A 380 1.06 1.81 0.33
CA ASP A 380 2.47 2.11 0.13
C ASP A 380 3.33 1.13 0.91
N VAL A 381 4.41 0.69 0.30
CA VAL A 381 5.52 0.05 1.00
C VAL A 381 6.83 0.66 0.54
N PHE A 382 7.69 0.89 1.49
CA PHE A 382 9.04 1.38 1.29
C PHE A 382 9.99 0.61 2.19
N GLN A 383 11.13 0.22 1.65
CA GLN A 383 12.20 -0.41 2.43
C GLN A 383 13.56 -0.02 1.85
N LYS A 384 14.42 0.48 2.71
CA LYS A 384 15.81 0.83 2.41
C LYS A 384 16.75 0.01 3.28
N LYS A 385 17.77 -0.59 2.69
CA LYS A 385 18.87 -1.20 3.42
C LYS A 385 19.82 -0.12 3.95
N PRO A 386 20.54 -0.39 5.04
CA PRO A 386 21.59 0.52 5.47
C PRO A 386 22.72 0.54 4.44
N ILE A 387 23.24 1.74 4.17
CA ILE A 387 24.37 1.92 3.26
C ILE A 387 25.68 1.38 3.89
N VAL A 388 25.77 1.42 5.22
CA VAL A 388 26.89 0.88 5.98
C VAL A 388 26.52 -0.50 6.51
N PRO A 389 27.29 -1.56 6.24
CA PRO A 389 27.05 -2.87 6.83
C PRO A 389 27.14 -2.78 8.35
N TYR A 390 26.14 -3.32 9.02
CA TYR A 390 26.14 -3.44 10.48
C TYR A 390 27.20 -4.48 10.89
N ASP A 391 28.14 -4.11 11.74
CA ASP A 391 29.23 -4.96 12.21
C ASP A 391 28.86 -5.90 13.38
N GLY A 392 27.64 -5.79 13.87
CA GLY A 392 27.08 -6.74 14.86
C GLY A 392 27.49 -6.50 16.30
N HIS A 393 28.34 -5.52 16.60
CA HIS A 393 28.91 -5.39 17.94
C HIS A 393 28.13 -4.57 18.96
N ASP A 394 27.19 -3.69 18.56
CA ASP A 394 26.78 -2.60 19.47
C ASP A 394 25.38 -2.68 20.11
N LEU A 395 24.60 -3.72 19.96
CA LEU A 395 23.27 -3.69 20.56
C LEU A 395 23.11 -4.41 21.90
N GLY A 396 24.16 -4.93 22.54
CA GLY A 396 24.10 -5.53 23.87
C GLY A 396 23.08 -6.69 24.03
N MET A 397 22.41 -7.05 22.97
CA MET A 397 21.38 -8.09 22.96
C MET A 397 22.02 -9.47 22.94
N LYS A 398 21.67 -10.28 23.91
CA LYS A 398 22.10 -11.69 23.99
C LYS A 398 21.65 -12.43 22.75
N ASP A 399 22.61 -12.91 21.98
CA ASP A 399 22.57 -13.48 20.62
C ASP A 399 21.57 -14.59 20.31
N LYS A 400 20.79 -15.09 21.24
CA LYS A 400 20.05 -16.35 21.08
C LYS A 400 18.72 -16.27 20.36
N TRP A 401 18.09 -15.09 20.26
CA TRP A 401 16.70 -14.96 19.80
C TRP A 401 16.47 -13.96 18.67
N LEU A 402 17.51 -13.33 18.17
CA LEU A 402 17.36 -12.34 17.12
C LEU A 402 17.31 -13.01 15.75
N PRO A 403 16.28 -12.75 14.94
CA PRO A 403 16.26 -13.15 13.54
C PRO A 403 17.46 -12.56 12.80
N ARG A 404 17.91 -13.26 11.75
CA ARG A 404 19.03 -12.82 10.90
C ARG A 404 18.81 -11.45 10.23
N ASP A 405 17.55 -10.97 10.19
CA ASP A 405 17.15 -9.65 9.72
C ASP A 405 17.08 -8.67 10.88
N ARG A 406 18.13 -8.53 11.66
CA ARG A 406 18.17 -7.56 12.77
C ARG A 406 17.69 -6.19 12.32
N PRO A 407 16.90 -5.46 13.15
CA PRO A 407 16.62 -4.07 12.88
C PRO A 407 17.95 -3.35 12.87
N THR A 408 18.38 -2.93 11.69
CA THR A 408 19.59 -2.14 11.59
C THR A 408 19.26 -0.71 11.91
N GLN A 409 20.10 -0.08 12.66
CA GLN A 409 20.02 1.31 13.11
C GLN A 409 19.68 2.30 11.96
N TYR A 410 20.01 1.93 10.72
CA TYR A 410 19.87 2.77 9.54
C TYR A 410 18.82 2.25 8.52
N THR A 411 18.06 1.20 8.84
CA THR A 411 17.03 0.72 7.93
C THR A 411 15.81 1.63 8.02
N ASP A 412 15.40 2.19 6.89
CA ASP A 412 14.13 2.90 6.78
C ASP A 412 13.08 1.95 6.21
N LYS A 413 11.98 1.76 6.93
CA LYS A 413 10.89 0.85 6.55
C LYS A 413 9.56 1.53 6.83
N LEU A 414 8.67 1.46 5.86
CA LEU A 414 7.29 1.92 5.99
C LEU A 414 6.39 1.02 5.18
N ALA A 415 5.30 0.55 5.76
CA ALA A 415 4.17 0.01 5.04
C ALA A 415 2.90 0.66 5.56
N SER A 416 2.08 1.23 4.67
CA SER A 416 0.88 1.97 5.04
C SER A 416 -0.30 1.54 4.20
N VAL A 417 -1.43 1.35 4.84
CA VAL A 417 -2.74 1.25 4.22
C VAL A 417 -3.50 2.54 4.50
N HIS A 418 -3.89 3.24 3.46
CA HIS A 418 -4.65 4.47 3.56
C HIS A 418 -6.14 4.14 3.44
N PHE A 419 -6.90 4.50 4.46
CA PHE A 419 -8.36 4.40 4.42
C PHE A 419 -8.92 5.38 3.39
N PRO A 420 -10.14 5.14 2.86
CA PRO A 420 -10.74 6.06 1.91
C PRO A 420 -10.78 7.49 2.46
N GLY A 421 -10.05 8.38 1.82
CA GLY A 421 -9.88 9.77 2.23
C GLY A 421 -10.18 10.74 1.08
N PRO A 422 -10.48 12.02 1.38
CA PRO A 422 -10.79 13.02 0.38
C PRO A 422 -9.58 13.26 -0.55
N THR A 423 -9.88 13.33 -1.84
CA THR A 423 -8.90 13.68 -2.88
C THR A 423 -9.54 14.57 -3.93
N MET A 424 -8.73 15.45 -4.50
CA MET A 424 -9.12 16.38 -5.55
C MET A 424 -8.07 16.36 -6.66
N SER A 425 -8.51 16.46 -7.89
CA SER A 425 -7.64 16.67 -9.05
C SER A 425 -8.23 17.77 -9.93
N LEU A 426 -7.46 18.82 -10.14
CA LEU A 426 -7.78 19.93 -11.04
C LEU A 426 -6.77 19.96 -12.19
N THR A 427 -7.25 19.81 -13.41
CA THR A 427 -6.44 20.03 -14.62
C THR A 427 -6.93 21.29 -15.31
N THR A 428 -6.05 22.22 -15.65
CA THR A 428 -6.38 23.40 -16.45
C THR A 428 -5.65 23.39 -17.79
N TYR A 429 -6.27 24.02 -18.78
CA TYR A 429 -5.76 24.14 -20.14
C TYR A 429 -5.75 25.62 -20.53
N ALA A 430 -4.61 26.13 -20.96
CA ALA A 430 -4.41 27.49 -21.43
C ALA A 430 -3.57 27.44 -22.72
N GLY A 431 -4.21 27.13 -23.84
CA GLY A 431 -3.53 26.92 -25.12
C GLY A 431 -2.60 25.70 -25.07
N SER A 432 -1.31 25.93 -25.23
CA SER A 432 -0.26 24.89 -25.17
C SER A 432 0.12 24.48 -23.75
N LEU A 433 -0.26 25.26 -22.74
CA LEU A 433 0.02 24.96 -21.35
C LEU A 433 -1.10 24.10 -20.76
N ARG A 434 -0.72 22.97 -20.18
CA ARG A 434 -1.58 22.15 -19.33
C ARG A 434 -1.00 22.14 -17.92
N THR A 435 -1.80 22.48 -16.92
CA THR A 435 -1.40 22.30 -15.51
C THR A 435 -2.32 21.29 -14.84
N ARG A 436 -1.80 20.63 -13.83
CA ARG A 436 -2.57 19.70 -12.99
C ARG A 436 -2.15 19.84 -11.54
N ILE A 437 -3.12 19.85 -10.64
CA ILE A 437 -2.93 19.85 -9.20
C ILE A 437 -3.73 18.68 -8.63
N ASP A 438 -3.04 17.77 -7.95
CA ASP A 438 -3.64 16.67 -7.20
C ASP A 438 -3.40 16.94 -5.70
N LEU A 439 -4.46 16.90 -4.90
CA LEU A 439 -4.40 17.01 -3.43
C LEU A 439 -5.11 15.82 -2.81
N GLY A 440 -4.56 15.32 -1.70
CA GLY A 440 -5.16 14.20 -0.99
C GLY A 440 -4.90 14.25 0.51
N ALA A 441 -5.84 13.72 1.28
CA ALA A 441 -5.68 13.50 2.71
C ALA A 441 -6.28 12.13 3.08
N ALA A 442 -5.64 11.41 3.97
CA ALA A 442 -6.12 10.11 4.41
C ALA A 442 -5.71 9.83 5.86
N PHE A 443 -6.52 9.06 6.57
CA PHE A 443 -6.06 8.30 7.73
C PHE A 443 -5.33 7.05 7.24
N ASN A 444 -4.31 6.63 7.99
CA ASN A 444 -3.56 5.42 7.66
C ASN A 444 -3.36 4.53 8.89
N PHE A 445 -3.28 3.23 8.61
CA PHE A 445 -2.72 2.23 9.50
C PHE A 445 -1.35 1.85 8.94
N SER A 446 -0.32 1.95 9.76
CA SER A 446 1.06 1.85 9.28
C SER A 446 1.92 0.96 10.14
N MET A 447 2.92 0.35 9.51
CA MET A 447 4.07 -0.28 10.13
C MET A 447 5.28 0.61 9.86
N VAL A 448 5.94 1.11 10.90
CA VAL A 448 6.99 2.14 10.77
C VAL A 448 8.23 1.70 11.53
N ASN A 449 9.39 1.80 10.88
CA ASN A 449 10.67 1.76 11.58
C ASN A 449 10.81 3.03 12.41
N SER A 450 11.05 2.86 13.72
CA SER A 450 11.21 4.00 14.62
C SER A 450 12.65 4.49 14.64
N LEU A 451 12.83 5.70 14.12
CA LEU A 451 14.14 6.37 14.15
C LEU A 451 14.62 6.66 15.58
N PRO A 452 13.78 7.22 16.50
CA PRO A 452 14.20 7.47 17.88
C PRO A 452 14.47 6.18 18.68
N PHE A 453 13.72 5.10 18.42
CA PHE A 453 13.97 3.83 19.08
C PHE A 453 15.37 3.26 18.73
N ASN A 454 15.82 3.42 17.50
CA ASN A 454 17.15 2.97 17.11
C ASN A 454 18.25 3.70 17.91
N GLN A 455 18.07 5.00 18.23
CA GLN A 455 18.99 5.74 19.07
C GLN A 455 18.85 5.36 20.55
N TYR A 456 17.63 5.23 21.03
CA TYR A 456 17.32 4.81 22.40
C TYR A 456 17.95 3.43 22.72
N SER A 457 17.81 2.48 21.81
CA SER A 457 18.32 1.11 22.00
C SER A 457 19.85 1.02 22.08
N ALA A 458 20.57 2.04 21.61
CA ALA A 458 22.04 2.09 21.74
C ALA A 458 22.53 2.37 23.16
N THR A 459 21.69 2.98 24.01
CA THR A 459 22.08 3.45 25.36
C THR A 459 21.18 2.93 26.48
N HIS A 460 20.05 2.28 26.15
CA HIS A 460 19.06 1.83 27.13
C HIS A 460 18.75 0.33 26.97
N ASP A 461 18.35 -0.31 28.06
CA ASP A 461 17.77 -1.64 28.01
C ASP A 461 16.39 -1.54 27.33
N THR A 462 16.17 -2.39 26.34
CA THR A 462 14.92 -2.45 25.58
C THR A 462 14.06 -3.66 25.97
N TRP A 463 14.39 -4.34 27.04
CA TRP A 463 13.58 -5.44 27.53
C TRP A 463 12.21 -4.94 27.99
N GLY A 464 11.15 -5.59 27.50
CA GLY A 464 9.78 -5.24 27.85
C GLY A 464 9.16 -4.13 27.00
N VAL A 465 9.86 -3.55 26.03
CA VAL A 465 9.23 -2.69 25.03
C VAL A 465 8.38 -3.53 24.06
N LYS A 466 7.58 -2.86 23.24
CA LYS A 466 6.74 -3.48 22.20
C LYS A 466 7.47 -4.58 21.43
N THR A 467 6.82 -5.76 21.34
CA THR A 467 7.43 -6.97 20.75
C THR A 467 7.97 -6.76 19.33
N THR A 468 7.26 -6.02 18.49
CA THR A 468 7.69 -5.75 17.12
C THR A 468 8.86 -4.78 17.02
N LEU A 469 8.98 -3.84 17.96
CA LEU A 469 10.16 -2.99 18.08
C LEU A 469 11.39 -3.79 18.47
N GLN A 470 11.25 -4.57 19.54
CA GLN A 470 12.33 -5.38 20.08
C GLN A 470 12.84 -6.41 19.06
N ASN A 471 11.93 -7.11 18.37
CA ASN A 471 12.29 -8.21 17.48
C ASN A 471 12.61 -7.75 16.06
N TRP A 472 11.96 -6.69 15.56
CA TRP A 472 11.96 -6.34 14.13
C TRP A 472 12.23 -4.86 13.83
N GLY A 473 12.35 -4.03 14.87
CA GLY A 473 12.64 -2.59 14.75
C GLY A 473 11.52 -1.78 14.09
N TYR A 474 10.26 -2.21 14.19
CA TYR A 474 9.11 -1.44 13.72
C TYR A 474 7.97 -1.50 14.75
N TYR A 475 7.05 -0.58 14.65
CA TYR A 475 5.82 -0.56 15.44
C TYR A 475 4.60 -0.35 14.54
N TYR A 476 3.43 -0.74 15.02
CA TYR A 476 2.16 -0.42 14.41
C TYR A 476 1.66 0.94 14.91
N GLY A 477 1.19 1.77 13.97
CA GLY A 477 0.69 3.09 14.30
C GLY A 477 -0.53 3.49 13.46
N LEU A 478 -1.27 4.43 14.01
CA LEU A 478 -2.30 5.18 13.30
C LEU A 478 -1.77 6.56 12.98
N GLY A 479 -2.16 7.09 11.84
CA GLY A 479 -1.67 8.39 11.42
C GLY A 479 -2.50 9.05 10.35
N THR A 480 -1.94 10.15 9.86
CA THR A 480 -2.51 10.93 8.76
C THR A 480 -1.46 11.10 7.67
N THR A 481 -1.91 11.11 6.43
CA THR A 481 -1.11 11.44 5.26
C THR A 481 -1.76 12.61 4.52
N LEU A 482 -0.93 13.58 4.14
CA LEU A 482 -1.29 14.68 3.26
C LEU A 482 -0.42 14.62 2.03
N THR A 483 -1.02 14.62 0.86
CA THR A 483 -0.31 14.59 -0.42
C THR A 483 -0.67 15.78 -1.28
N GLY A 484 0.32 16.31 -1.97
CA GLY A 484 0.14 17.36 -2.96
C GLY A 484 1.06 17.11 -4.15
N ARG A 485 0.54 17.28 -5.36
CA ARG A 485 1.34 17.22 -6.59
C ARG A 485 0.87 18.31 -7.54
N ALA A 486 1.80 19.06 -8.07
CA ALA A 486 1.59 20.02 -9.14
C ALA A 486 2.39 19.60 -10.37
N GLU A 487 1.78 19.68 -11.53
CA GLU A 487 2.39 19.37 -12.83
C GLU A 487 2.08 20.49 -13.81
N ALA A 488 3.08 20.92 -14.58
CA ALA A 488 2.95 21.86 -15.69
C ALA A 488 3.58 21.24 -16.93
N GLU A 489 2.85 21.21 -18.04
CA GLU A 489 3.28 20.63 -19.29
C GLU A 489 3.12 21.66 -20.43
N ILE A 490 4.20 21.90 -21.15
CA ILE A 490 4.21 22.78 -22.32
C ILE A 490 5.10 22.17 -23.41
N GLY A 491 4.53 21.84 -24.55
CA GLY A 491 5.25 21.21 -25.65
C GLY A 491 5.91 19.88 -25.23
N ALA A 492 7.23 19.83 -25.31
CA ALA A 492 8.02 18.65 -24.94
C ALA A 492 8.42 18.60 -23.45
N TRP A 493 8.13 19.65 -22.70
CA TRP A 493 8.59 19.79 -21.32
C TRP A 493 7.47 19.54 -20.33
N ARG A 494 7.81 18.84 -19.24
CA ARG A 494 6.94 18.63 -18.09
C ARG A 494 7.73 18.92 -16.81
N ALA A 495 7.27 19.89 -16.05
CA ALA A 495 7.75 20.15 -14.68
C ALA A 495 6.78 19.54 -13.68
N THR A 496 7.29 18.91 -12.63
CA THR A 496 6.47 18.34 -11.56
C THR A 496 7.05 18.74 -10.20
N ALA A 497 6.19 19.09 -9.26
CA ALA A 497 6.53 19.27 -7.85
C ALA A 497 5.61 18.39 -7.00
N GLY A 498 6.14 17.79 -5.96
CA GLY A 498 5.40 16.88 -5.08
C GLY A 498 5.74 17.09 -3.61
N ILE A 499 4.75 16.82 -2.76
CA ILE A 499 4.89 16.79 -1.30
C ILE A 499 4.07 15.61 -0.77
N ASP A 500 4.67 14.84 0.15
CA ASP A 500 4.01 13.78 0.92
C ASP A 500 4.40 13.99 2.39
N TYR A 501 3.44 14.30 3.24
CA TYR A 501 3.63 14.47 4.67
C TYR A 501 2.85 13.42 5.43
N ARG A 502 3.52 12.70 6.32
CA ARG A 502 2.93 11.67 7.19
C ARG A 502 3.28 11.94 8.63
N ARG A 503 2.30 11.75 9.50
CA ARG A 503 2.51 11.73 10.96
C ARG A 503 1.83 10.50 11.52
N ILE A 504 2.59 9.69 12.26
CA ILE A 504 2.15 8.38 12.74
C ILE A 504 2.48 8.31 14.23
N GLY A 505 1.49 7.91 15.04
CA GLY A 505 1.65 7.60 16.45
C GLY A 505 1.43 6.12 16.72
N SER A 506 2.19 5.54 17.64
CA SER A 506 2.10 4.12 17.97
C SER A 506 0.76 3.76 18.63
N ILE A 507 0.28 2.55 18.35
CA ILE A 507 -0.86 1.96 19.03
C ILE A 507 -0.35 1.29 20.31
N GLN A 508 -1.01 1.54 21.45
CA GLN A 508 -0.69 0.94 22.73
C GLN A 508 -1.72 -0.09 23.15
N GLY A 509 -1.33 -1.01 24.03
CA GLY A 509 -2.22 -1.97 24.71
C GLY A 509 -2.74 -3.10 23.82
N LEU A 510 -2.25 -3.24 22.59
CA LEU A 510 -2.75 -4.22 21.63
C LEU A 510 -1.69 -5.20 21.10
N ASP A 511 -0.49 -5.22 21.69
CA ASP A 511 0.54 -6.19 21.29
C ASP A 511 0.06 -7.63 21.55
N ARG A 512 0.43 -8.57 20.68
CA ARG A 512 0.08 -10.00 20.82
C ARG A 512 0.50 -10.56 22.19
N TYR A 513 1.68 -10.18 22.66
CA TYR A 513 2.23 -10.56 23.96
C TYR A 513 2.20 -9.37 24.92
N GLN A 514 1.04 -8.72 25.06
CA GLN A 514 0.88 -7.50 25.87
C GLN A 514 1.30 -7.71 27.34
N ASN A 515 1.17 -8.91 27.89
CA ASN A 515 1.58 -9.23 29.26
C ASN A 515 3.10 -9.15 29.47
N ASP A 516 3.88 -9.28 28.39
CA ASP A 516 5.34 -9.20 28.42
C ASP A 516 5.82 -7.76 28.15
N VAL A 517 4.91 -6.86 27.78
CA VAL A 517 5.21 -5.45 27.54
C VAL A 517 5.12 -4.69 28.86
N THR A 518 6.27 -4.36 29.41
CA THR A 518 6.40 -3.55 30.64
C THR A 518 6.66 -2.07 30.33
N ASP A 519 7.08 -1.77 29.11
CA ASP A 519 7.28 -0.42 28.57
C ASP A 519 6.53 -0.25 27.26
N ASP A 520 5.27 0.13 27.36
CA ASP A 520 4.41 0.45 26.22
C ASP A 520 4.46 1.95 25.88
N GLY A 521 5.68 2.48 25.76
CA GLY A 521 5.92 3.89 25.49
C GLY A 521 5.32 4.37 24.20
N HIS A 522 4.90 5.64 24.17
CA HIS A 522 4.35 6.28 22.99
C HIS A 522 5.45 6.69 22.02
N LEU A 523 5.39 6.17 20.79
CA LEU A 523 6.26 6.58 19.69
C LEU A 523 5.51 7.50 18.76
N THR A 524 6.23 8.49 18.24
CA THR A 524 5.73 9.36 17.17
C THR A 524 6.79 9.50 16.10
N ASP A 525 6.43 9.27 14.86
CA ASP A 525 7.27 9.52 13.69
C ASP A 525 6.54 10.43 12.70
N SER A 526 7.27 11.38 12.12
CA SER A 526 6.81 12.17 10.99
C SER A 526 7.80 12.06 9.85
N ARG A 527 7.27 12.04 8.63
CA ARG A 527 8.06 11.99 7.40
C ARG A 527 7.50 12.99 6.40
N LEU A 528 8.36 13.87 5.92
CA LEU A 528 8.08 14.79 4.83
C LEU A 528 8.97 14.41 3.66
N VAL A 529 8.36 14.10 2.53
CA VAL A 529 9.05 13.92 1.25
C VAL A 529 8.64 15.08 0.34
N SER A 530 9.61 15.84 -0.14
CA SER A 530 9.41 16.88 -1.13
C SER A 530 10.19 16.55 -2.39
N SER A 531 9.62 16.78 -3.56
CA SER A 531 10.30 16.47 -4.81
C SER A 531 10.02 17.52 -5.88
N ALA A 532 10.99 17.71 -6.76
CA ALA A 532 10.82 18.47 -7.99
C ALA A 532 11.49 17.74 -9.15
N SER A 533 10.88 17.73 -10.32
CA SER A 533 11.45 17.09 -11.50
C SER A 533 11.17 17.89 -12.78
N LEU A 534 12.07 17.78 -13.73
CA LEU A 534 11.93 18.30 -15.08
C LEU A 534 12.13 17.14 -16.07
N THR A 535 11.11 16.90 -16.89
CA THR A 535 11.13 15.87 -17.93
C THR A 535 11.11 16.52 -19.30
N ALA A 536 12.00 16.09 -20.17
CA ALA A 536 12.04 16.44 -21.59
C ALA A 536 11.66 15.22 -22.44
N ARG A 537 10.68 15.36 -23.33
CA ARG A 537 10.29 14.34 -24.32
C ARG A 537 11.03 14.58 -25.62
N PHE A 538 11.61 13.55 -26.20
CA PHE A 538 12.27 13.67 -27.50
C PHE A 538 11.24 13.65 -28.62
N PRO A 539 11.27 14.64 -29.54
CA PRO A 539 10.28 14.74 -30.59
C PRO A 539 10.18 13.47 -31.44
N ARG A 540 8.95 13.05 -31.75
CA ARG A 540 8.65 11.91 -32.63
C ARG A 540 9.11 10.54 -32.08
N THR A 541 9.55 10.47 -30.83
CA THR A 541 9.94 9.22 -30.16
C THR A 541 9.15 9.04 -28.88
N PRO A 542 9.00 7.82 -28.34
CA PRO A 542 8.44 7.61 -27.02
C PRO A 542 9.44 7.88 -25.88
N VAL A 543 10.66 8.31 -26.24
CA VAL A 543 11.76 8.49 -25.28
C VAL A 543 11.63 9.81 -24.55
N PHE A 544 11.95 9.79 -23.26
CA PHE A 544 12.06 10.99 -22.42
C PHE A 544 13.32 10.91 -21.53
N SER A 545 13.72 12.07 -21.02
CA SER A 545 14.74 12.18 -19.98
C SER A 545 14.19 13.00 -18.83
N THR A 546 14.50 12.61 -17.60
CA THR A 546 14.06 13.28 -16.37
C THR A 546 15.24 13.56 -15.46
N VAL A 547 15.28 14.76 -14.91
CA VAL A 547 16.11 15.12 -13.76
C VAL A 547 15.18 15.35 -12.58
N LYS A 548 15.49 14.76 -11.42
CA LYS A 548 14.68 14.88 -10.19
C LYS A 548 15.58 15.22 -9.02
N VAL A 549 15.10 16.11 -8.16
CA VAL A 549 15.62 16.35 -6.82
C VAL A 549 14.54 15.95 -5.80
N GLU A 550 14.96 15.31 -4.71
CA GLU A 550 14.08 14.88 -3.63
C GLU A 550 14.73 15.17 -2.29
N GLY A 551 13.93 15.73 -1.38
CA GLY A 551 14.30 15.94 0.01
C GLY A 551 13.43 15.08 0.92
N ILE A 552 14.05 14.37 1.87
CA ILE A 552 13.36 13.53 2.86
C ILE A 552 13.76 14.06 4.24
N ASP A 553 12.76 14.49 5.02
CA ASP A 553 12.92 14.92 6.40
C ASP A 553 12.13 13.97 7.29
N ARG A 554 12.81 13.31 8.24
CA ARG A 554 12.21 12.41 9.21
C ARG A 554 12.50 12.89 10.61
N ARG A 555 11.46 12.92 11.45
CA ARG A 555 11.56 13.28 12.88
C ARG A 555 10.74 12.28 13.69
N GLY A 556 11.25 11.95 14.86
CA GLY A 556 10.54 11.07 15.76
C GLY A 556 10.87 11.31 17.22
N TRP A 557 10.04 10.76 18.10
CA TRP A 557 10.18 10.85 19.55
C TRP A 557 9.81 9.52 20.18
N PHE A 558 10.61 9.12 21.15
CA PHE A 558 10.36 7.99 22.03
C PHE A 558 10.96 8.31 23.40
N HIS A 559 10.14 8.37 24.45
CA HIS A 559 10.54 8.85 25.76
C HIS A 559 11.24 10.22 25.70
N ASP A 560 12.45 10.32 26.23
CA ASP A 560 13.33 11.50 26.22
C ASP A 560 14.18 11.60 24.94
N THR A 561 14.12 10.59 24.08
CA THR A 561 14.94 10.52 22.88
C THR A 561 14.20 11.11 21.68
N ALA A 562 14.79 12.13 21.08
CA ALA A 562 14.34 12.73 19.81
C ALA A 562 15.36 12.43 18.72
N ALA A 563 14.88 12.05 17.54
CA ALA A 563 15.73 11.77 16.40
C ALA A 563 15.28 12.56 15.17
N HIS A 564 16.25 13.04 14.40
CA HIS A 564 16.02 13.78 13.15
C HIS A 564 17.02 13.36 12.09
N VAL A 565 16.52 13.08 10.89
CA VAL A 565 17.34 12.74 9.73
C VAL A 565 16.83 13.54 8.53
N HIS A 566 17.77 14.13 7.81
CA HIS A 566 17.51 14.80 6.53
C HIS A 566 18.36 14.16 5.43
N GLU A 567 17.75 13.88 4.29
CA GLU A 567 18.42 13.31 3.13
C GLU A 567 18.04 14.11 1.88
N THR A 568 19.02 14.43 1.02
CA THR A 568 18.79 15.02 -0.29
C THR A 568 19.28 14.08 -1.36
N ARG A 569 18.48 13.88 -2.39
CA ARG A 569 18.72 12.93 -3.50
C ARG A 569 18.62 13.66 -4.84
N PHE A 570 19.47 13.28 -5.78
CA PHE A 570 19.44 13.71 -7.17
C PHE A 570 19.35 12.47 -8.06
N SER A 571 18.40 12.42 -8.99
CA SER A 571 18.38 11.36 -9.99
C SER A 571 18.34 11.93 -11.40
N TYR A 572 18.92 11.16 -12.31
CA TYR A 572 18.82 11.35 -13.75
C TYR A 572 18.36 10.04 -14.37
N GLU A 573 17.31 10.11 -15.16
CA GLU A 573 16.66 8.95 -15.76
C GLU A 573 16.43 9.15 -17.25
N ILE A 574 16.54 8.07 -18.02
CA ILE A 574 16.09 7.98 -19.41
C ILE A 574 15.02 6.88 -19.46
N GLY A 575 13.94 7.17 -20.15
CA GLY A 575 12.82 6.26 -20.19
C GLY A 575 12.03 6.31 -21.47
N VAL A 576 10.99 5.49 -21.49
CA VAL A 576 10.02 5.40 -22.59
C VAL A 576 8.60 5.50 -22.04
N SER A 577 7.77 6.25 -22.74
CA SER A 577 6.33 6.28 -22.51
C SER A 577 5.62 5.42 -23.54
N PHE A 578 4.59 4.68 -23.16
CA PHE A 578 3.90 3.73 -24.03
C PHE A 578 2.41 3.59 -23.73
#